data_4d2a4174629432e451b49bc3bf9a7819
#
_entry.id   4d2a4174629432e451b49bc3bf9a7819
#
_cell.length_a   1.000
_cell.length_b   1.000
_cell.length_c   1.000
_cell.angle_alpha   90.00
_cell.angle_beta   90.00
_cell.angle_gamma   90.00
#
_symmetry.space_group_name_H-M   'P 1'
#
loop_
_entity.id
_entity.type
_entity.pdbx_description
1 polymer ?
#
loop_
_entity_poly.entity_id
_entity_poly.type
_entity_poly.pdbx_seq_one_letter_code
_entity_poly.pdbx_strand_id
1 'polypeptide(L)'
;MDCFISCNYSIRLIEKLKSLDTESVLDFEVINKAIYFAKKYHHGQLRKSGEPFYSHPLEVAYIISDYSLKTDVIAASILHDIVEDTEVTIEMILKSFGSRIAEMVDRLTRDRPDGTKLSVEDILNNSYQEKDREVLLIKLFDRLHNIQTLGSISPEKVKKITKETLNFFIVTTMYMGYKNLEKTIYEICCKHLSIDSSFDKDFQFSECKSYLDFLEVSYSHQTVSQVFQNVINQIKNRE
;
A
#
# COMPACT_ATOMS: atom_id res chain seq x y z
N MET A 1 24.72 17.91 -5.44
CA MET A 1 23.70 17.01 -4.81
C MET A 1 22.27 17.39 -5.18
N ASP A 2 22.00 18.63 -5.57
CA ASP A 2 20.63 19.16 -5.66
C ASP A 2 19.78 18.71 -6.87
N CYS A 3 20.39 18.28 -7.95
CA CYS A 3 19.64 17.94 -9.19
C CYS A 3 18.85 16.63 -9.11
N PHE A 4 19.23 15.69 -8.22
CA PHE A 4 18.53 14.42 -8.05
C PHE A 4 17.33 14.49 -7.07
N ILE A 5 17.29 15.46 -6.16
CA ILE A 5 16.23 15.54 -5.15
C ILE A 5 15.02 16.32 -5.70
N SER A 6 15.23 17.34 -6.53
CA SER A 6 14.17 18.23 -7.01
C SER A 6 13.44 17.65 -8.24
N CYS A 7 12.20 17.23 -8.05
CA CYS A 7 11.22 16.99 -9.11
C CYS A 7 9.82 17.30 -8.55
N ASN A 8 8.83 17.47 -9.41
CA ASN A 8 7.47 17.84 -8.97
C ASN A 8 6.91 16.92 -7.87
N TYR A 9 7.15 15.61 -7.95
CA TYR A 9 6.69 14.64 -6.94
C TYR A 9 7.37 14.84 -5.59
N SER A 10 8.71 15.00 -5.57
CA SER A 10 9.44 15.19 -4.32
C SER A 10 9.17 16.57 -3.70
N ILE A 11 9.02 17.62 -4.52
CA ILE A 11 8.66 18.97 -4.03
C ILE A 11 7.30 18.93 -3.35
N ARG A 12 6.26 18.40 -4.03
CA ARG A 12 4.91 18.26 -3.48
C ARG A 12 4.88 17.47 -2.17
N LEU A 13 5.63 16.34 -2.12
CA LEU A 13 5.73 15.53 -0.92
C LEU A 13 6.33 16.32 0.25
N ILE A 14 7.48 16.95 0.04
CA ILE A 14 8.19 17.71 1.08
C ILE A 14 7.37 18.92 1.55
N GLU A 15 6.73 19.65 0.63
CA GLU A 15 5.85 20.76 0.98
C GLU A 15 4.66 20.31 1.83
N LYS A 16 4.01 19.20 1.45
CA LYS A 16 2.91 18.62 2.22
C LYS A 16 3.38 18.18 3.61
N LEU A 17 4.48 17.44 3.70
CA LEU A 17 5.02 16.98 4.99
C LEU A 17 5.35 18.17 5.89
N LYS A 18 5.98 19.23 5.37
CA LYS A 18 6.24 20.44 6.14
C LYS A 18 4.98 21.15 6.62
N SER A 19 3.91 21.12 5.82
CA SER A 19 2.63 21.73 6.20
C SER A 19 1.89 20.94 7.29
N LEU A 20 2.07 19.61 7.31
CA LEU A 20 1.43 18.72 8.28
C LEU A 20 2.23 18.59 9.58
N ASP A 21 3.55 18.71 9.53
CA ASP A 21 4.48 18.53 10.65
C ASP A 21 4.59 19.79 11.51
N THR A 22 3.49 20.17 12.15
CA THR A 22 3.43 21.35 13.03
C THR A 22 4.23 21.20 14.33
N GLU A 23 4.51 19.96 14.72
CA GLU A 23 5.23 19.63 15.95
C GLU A 23 6.72 19.30 15.72
N SER A 24 7.18 19.38 14.49
CA SER A 24 8.57 19.07 14.07
C SER A 24 9.03 17.67 14.50
N VAL A 25 8.17 16.66 14.29
CA VAL A 25 8.45 15.26 14.63
C VAL A 25 9.13 14.48 13.51
N LEU A 26 9.12 15.02 12.28
CA LEU A 26 9.70 14.35 11.11
C LEU A 26 11.20 14.66 10.97
N ASP A 27 11.98 13.60 10.72
CA ASP A 27 13.37 13.72 10.30
C ASP A 27 13.45 13.87 8.77
N PHE A 28 13.56 15.11 8.32
CA PHE A 28 13.67 15.44 6.90
C PHE A 28 15.00 15.02 6.27
N GLU A 29 16.06 14.76 7.06
CA GLU A 29 17.31 14.22 6.52
C GLU A 29 17.10 12.78 6.07
N VAL A 30 16.45 11.95 6.90
CA VAL A 30 16.09 10.56 6.56
C VAL A 30 15.14 10.52 5.37
N ILE A 31 14.11 11.37 5.35
CA ILE A 31 13.13 11.43 4.26
C ILE A 31 13.80 11.83 2.93
N ASN A 32 14.62 12.89 2.94
CA ASN A 32 15.33 13.32 1.74
C ASN A 32 16.32 12.25 1.25
N LYS A 33 16.97 11.53 2.16
CA LYS A 33 17.83 10.40 1.83
C LYS A 33 17.04 9.26 1.18
N ALA A 34 15.83 8.94 1.66
CA ALA A 34 14.94 7.94 1.05
C ALA A 34 14.51 8.37 -0.37
N ILE A 35 14.15 9.64 -0.57
CA ILE A 35 13.83 10.20 -1.89
C ILE A 35 15.03 10.08 -2.83
N TYR A 36 16.23 10.42 -2.37
CA TYR A 36 17.45 10.29 -3.16
C TYR A 36 17.71 8.83 -3.57
N PHE A 37 17.57 7.88 -2.65
CA PHE A 37 17.71 6.45 -2.92
C PHE A 37 16.71 5.98 -3.97
N ALA A 38 15.42 6.25 -3.79
CA ALA A 38 14.39 5.90 -4.76
C ALA A 38 14.69 6.44 -6.15
N LYS A 39 15.06 7.71 -6.27
CA LYS A 39 15.39 8.34 -7.56
C LYS A 39 16.69 7.82 -8.18
N LYS A 40 17.70 7.53 -7.38
CA LYS A 40 19.00 7.03 -7.84
C LYS A 40 18.85 5.62 -8.40
N TYR A 41 18.23 4.71 -7.65
CA TYR A 41 18.22 3.30 -8.01
C TYR A 41 17.12 2.95 -9.02
N HIS A 42 16.03 3.72 -9.10
CA HIS A 42 15.04 3.63 -10.18
C HIS A 42 15.36 4.54 -11.38
N HIS A 43 16.58 5.09 -11.44
CA HIS A 43 16.96 5.96 -12.55
C HIS A 43 16.85 5.25 -13.91
N GLY A 44 16.15 5.90 -14.85
CA GLY A 44 15.92 5.33 -16.18
C GLY A 44 14.79 4.30 -16.27
N GLN A 45 14.26 3.83 -15.16
CA GLN A 45 13.07 2.95 -15.18
C GLN A 45 11.80 3.79 -15.39
N LEU A 46 10.90 3.26 -16.23
CA LEU A 46 9.61 3.87 -16.52
C LEU A 46 8.47 2.92 -16.15
N ARG A 47 7.38 3.49 -15.65
CA ARG A 47 6.09 2.80 -15.49
C ARG A 47 5.48 2.53 -16.87
N LYS A 48 4.51 1.65 -16.94
CA LYS A 48 3.74 1.39 -18.19
C LYS A 48 2.99 2.61 -18.71
N SER A 49 2.68 3.57 -17.82
CA SER A 49 2.11 4.89 -18.15
C SER A 49 3.10 5.86 -18.77
N GLY A 50 4.42 5.52 -18.79
CA GLY A 50 5.49 6.37 -19.30
C GLY A 50 6.12 7.30 -18.27
N GLU A 51 5.62 7.36 -17.05
CA GLU A 51 6.18 8.17 -15.96
C GLU A 51 7.43 7.50 -15.36
N PRO A 52 8.37 8.29 -14.76
CA PRO A 52 9.48 7.72 -14.02
C PRO A 52 9.00 6.79 -12.91
N PHE A 53 9.64 5.62 -12.73
CA PHE A 53 9.19 4.61 -11.77
C PHE A 53 9.10 5.17 -10.34
N TYR A 54 10.07 5.97 -9.92
CA TYR A 54 10.11 6.58 -8.58
C TYR A 54 8.92 7.52 -8.27
N SER A 55 8.11 7.91 -9.27
CA SER A 55 6.89 8.70 -9.03
C SER A 55 5.90 7.95 -8.15
N HIS A 56 5.78 6.63 -8.36
CA HIS A 56 4.87 5.79 -7.59
C HIS A 56 5.14 5.79 -6.08
N PRO A 57 6.32 5.41 -5.59
CA PRO A 57 6.57 5.41 -4.15
C PRO A 57 6.48 6.81 -3.52
N LEU A 58 6.77 7.87 -4.27
CA LEU A 58 6.59 9.24 -3.78
C LEU A 58 5.11 9.61 -3.66
N GLU A 59 4.25 9.20 -4.60
CA GLU A 59 2.80 9.40 -4.50
C GLU A 59 2.19 8.55 -3.37
N VAL A 60 2.65 7.31 -3.17
CA VAL A 60 2.25 6.48 -2.03
C VAL A 60 2.59 7.17 -0.71
N ALA A 61 3.82 7.68 -0.56
CA ALA A 61 4.22 8.43 0.63
C ALA A 61 3.39 9.73 0.81
N TYR A 62 3.08 10.42 -0.30
CA TYR A 62 2.23 11.61 -0.30
C TYR A 62 0.83 11.32 0.26
N ILE A 63 0.22 10.19 -0.14
CA ILE A 63 -1.10 9.80 0.37
C ILE A 63 -1.00 9.36 1.84
N ILE A 64 0.00 8.56 2.18
CA ILE A 64 0.22 8.05 3.55
C ILE A 64 0.37 9.20 4.56
N SER A 65 0.94 10.33 4.17
CA SER A 65 1.15 11.46 5.08
C SER A 65 -0.13 12.03 5.71
N ASP A 66 -1.30 11.75 5.13
CA ASP A 66 -2.59 12.11 5.75
C ASP A 66 -3.01 11.16 6.90
N TYR A 67 -2.32 10.02 7.02
CA TYR A 67 -2.66 8.94 7.97
C TYR A 67 -1.56 8.66 9.00
N SER A 68 -0.32 8.99 8.66
CA SER A 68 0.85 8.80 9.54
C SER A 68 1.92 9.85 9.26
N LEU A 69 2.33 10.54 10.33
CA LEU A 69 3.46 11.47 10.34
C LEU A 69 4.63 10.86 11.13
N LYS A 70 5.03 9.64 10.78
CA LYS A 70 6.22 8.98 11.32
C LYS A 70 7.30 8.89 10.25
N THR A 71 8.50 9.35 10.57
CA THR A 71 9.65 9.35 9.64
C THR A 71 9.91 7.98 9.03
N ASP A 72 9.90 6.93 9.85
CA ASP A 72 10.16 5.56 9.42
C ASP A 72 9.08 5.03 8.46
N VAL A 73 7.80 5.34 8.70
CA VAL A 73 6.69 4.96 7.80
C VAL A 73 6.80 5.69 6.46
N ILE A 74 7.07 6.99 6.47
CA ILE A 74 7.23 7.77 5.23
C ILE A 74 8.46 7.28 4.46
N ALA A 75 9.60 7.06 5.13
CA ALA A 75 10.80 6.55 4.46
C ALA A 75 10.61 5.12 3.92
N ALA A 76 10.01 4.22 4.69
CA ALA A 76 9.69 2.87 4.23
C ALA A 76 8.72 2.87 3.05
N SER A 77 7.71 3.76 3.03
CA SER A 77 6.81 3.88 1.88
C SER A 77 7.50 4.39 0.61
N ILE A 78 8.53 5.25 0.74
CA ILE A 78 9.35 5.69 -0.40
C ILE A 78 10.25 4.56 -0.92
N LEU A 79 10.63 3.61 -0.06
CA LEU A 79 11.59 2.55 -0.36
C LEU A 79 10.95 1.17 -0.62
N HIS A 80 9.61 1.06 -0.56
CA HIS A 80 8.90 -0.22 -0.48
C HIS A 80 9.13 -1.17 -1.68
N ASP A 81 9.36 -0.64 -2.88
CA ASP A 81 9.61 -1.43 -4.10
C ASP A 81 11.10 -1.54 -4.46
N ILE A 82 11.99 -0.83 -3.73
CA ILE A 82 13.38 -0.65 -4.17
C ILE A 82 14.18 -1.97 -4.19
N VAL A 83 13.86 -2.90 -3.29
CA VAL A 83 14.53 -4.20 -3.19
C VAL A 83 14.01 -5.17 -4.26
N GLU A 84 12.73 -5.06 -4.66
CA GLU A 84 12.15 -5.91 -5.72
C GLU A 84 12.61 -5.49 -7.12
N ASP A 85 12.79 -4.19 -7.35
CA ASP A 85 12.92 -3.65 -8.70
C ASP A 85 14.33 -3.10 -9.02
N THR A 86 15.27 -3.21 -8.06
CA THR A 86 16.65 -2.70 -8.22
C THR A 86 17.69 -3.65 -7.59
N GLU A 87 18.99 -3.27 -7.70
CA GLU A 87 20.09 -3.98 -7.06
C GLU A 87 20.24 -3.70 -5.55
N VAL A 88 19.35 -2.91 -4.95
CA VAL A 88 19.41 -2.57 -3.51
C VAL A 88 19.02 -3.78 -2.68
N THR A 89 19.83 -4.08 -1.67
CA THR A 89 19.55 -5.17 -0.73
C THR A 89 19.04 -4.66 0.61
N ILE A 90 18.42 -5.54 1.41
CA ILE A 90 17.98 -5.20 2.77
C ILE A 90 19.15 -4.76 3.65
N GLU A 91 20.35 -5.34 3.47
CA GLU A 91 21.56 -4.94 4.20
C GLU A 91 21.97 -3.50 3.86
N MET A 92 21.80 -3.07 2.60
CA MET A 92 22.06 -1.69 2.21
C MET A 92 21.05 -0.72 2.86
N ILE A 93 19.77 -1.13 2.96
CA ILE A 93 18.75 -0.36 3.66
C ILE A 93 19.07 -0.30 5.16
N LEU A 94 19.39 -1.43 5.78
CA LEU A 94 19.77 -1.50 7.20
C LEU A 94 20.92 -0.55 7.52
N LYS A 95 21.98 -0.59 6.73
CA LYS A 95 23.16 0.28 6.91
C LYS A 95 22.84 1.76 6.71
N SER A 96 21.89 2.07 5.84
CA SER A 96 21.61 3.45 5.44
C SER A 96 20.53 4.10 6.29
N PHE A 97 19.53 3.34 6.76
CA PHE A 97 18.30 3.84 7.37
C PHE A 97 17.98 3.22 8.74
N GLY A 98 18.76 2.22 9.18
CA GLY A 98 18.55 1.54 10.46
C GLY A 98 17.54 0.39 10.40
N SER A 99 17.41 -0.32 11.53
CA SER A 99 16.68 -1.60 11.61
C SER A 99 15.20 -1.45 11.32
N ARG A 100 14.54 -0.42 11.89
CA ARG A 100 13.08 -0.27 11.77
C ARG A 100 12.62 -0.07 10.33
N ILE A 101 13.30 0.78 9.54
CA ILE A 101 12.98 1.00 8.13
C ILE A 101 13.32 -0.25 7.31
N ALA A 102 14.47 -0.90 7.59
CA ALA A 102 14.86 -2.13 6.91
C ALA A 102 13.87 -3.28 7.15
N GLU A 103 13.38 -3.45 8.38
CA GLU A 103 12.36 -4.44 8.72
C GLU A 103 11.03 -4.20 7.98
N MET A 104 10.57 -2.95 7.92
CA MET A 104 9.35 -2.64 7.18
C MET A 104 9.51 -2.90 5.68
N VAL A 105 10.63 -2.50 5.08
CA VAL A 105 10.91 -2.76 3.66
C VAL A 105 11.02 -4.26 3.39
N ASP A 106 11.70 -5.03 4.25
CA ASP A 106 11.79 -6.49 4.11
C ASP A 106 10.41 -7.15 4.15
N ARG A 107 9.55 -6.76 5.09
CA ARG A 107 8.18 -7.30 5.21
C ARG A 107 7.29 -6.94 4.02
N LEU A 108 7.53 -5.81 3.36
CA LEU A 108 6.83 -5.39 2.16
C LEU A 108 7.33 -6.11 0.91
N THR A 109 8.60 -6.55 0.91
CA THR A 109 9.28 -7.22 -0.20
C THR A 109 8.76 -8.65 -0.38
N ARG A 110 8.37 -8.99 -1.62
CA ARG A 110 7.83 -10.31 -1.96
C ARG A 110 8.91 -11.34 -2.28
N ASP A 111 9.95 -10.90 -2.97
CA ASP A 111 11.04 -11.77 -3.40
C ASP A 111 11.94 -12.10 -2.19
N ARG A 112 12.21 -13.41 -2.00
CA ARG A 112 12.99 -13.90 -0.88
C ARG A 112 14.36 -14.38 -1.32
N PRO A 113 15.38 -14.36 -0.44
CA PRO A 113 16.75 -14.79 -0.77
C PRO A 113 16.84 -16.24 -1.26
N ASP A 114 15.91 -17.10 -0.86
CA ASP A 114 15.82 -18.51 -1.28
C ASP A 114 15.17 -18.71 -2.65
N GLY A 115 14.80 -17.61 -3.34
CA GLY A 115 14.16 -17.63 -4.65
C GLY A 115 12.64 -17.84 -4.59
N THR A 116 12.05 -17.96 -3.40
CA THR A 116 10.58 -17.99 -3.25
C THR A 116 9.99 -16.59 -3.38
N LYS A 117 8.67 -16.52 -3.63
CA LYS A 117 7.96 -15.26 -3.73
C LYS A 117 6.69 -15.29 -2.88
N LEU A 118 6.62 -14.40 -1.89
CA LEU A 118 5.42 -14.25 -1.08
C LEU A 118 4.25 -13.75 -1.92
N SER A 119 3.08 -14.30 -1.66
CA SER A 119 1.83 -13.72 -2.16
C SER A 119 1.48 -12.43 -1.42
N VAL A 120 0.56 -11.64 -1.97
CA VAL A 120 0.00 -10.48 -1.26
C VAL A 120 -0.71 -10.93 0.02
N GLU A 121 -1.38 -12.08 -0.04
CA GLU A 121 -2.05 -12.70 1.11
C GLU A 121 -1.07 -13.03 2.23
N ASP A 122 0.10 -13.61 1.92
CA ASP A 122 1.13 -13.92 2.91
C ASP A 122 1.62 -12.66 3.64
N ILE A 123 1.90 -11.58 2.88
CA ILE A 123 2.34 -10.31 3.47
C ILE A 123 1.28 -9.74 4.43
N LEU A 124 0.01 -9.72 4.00
CA LEU A 124 -1.07 -9.20 4.83
C LEU A 124 -1.29 -10.07 6.07
N ASN A 125 -1.29 -11.41 5.92
CA ASN A 125 -1.45 -12.34 7.03
C ASN A 125 -0.34 -12.22 8.07
N ASN A 126 0.91 -12.17 7.62
CA ASN A 126 2.06 -11.98 8.52
C ASN A 126 1.92 -10.66 9.29
N SER A 127 1.54 -9.58 8.60
CA SER A 127 1.34 -8.27 9.22
C SER A 127 0.17 -8.24 10.21
N TYR A 128 -0.92 -9.00 9.95
CA TYR A 128 -2.01 -9.17 10.92
C TYR A 128 -1.59 -9.94 12.15
N GLN A 129 -0.84 -11.05 11.99
CA GLN A 129 -0.34 -11.86 13.08
C GLN A 129 0.56 -11.04 14.02
N GLU A 130 1.46 -10.26 13.43
CA GLU A 130 2.41 -9.44 14.16
C GLU A 130 1.82 -8.09 14.62
N LYS A 131 0.56 -7.80 14.25
CA LYS A 131 -0.12 -6.52 14.51
C LYS A 131 0.64 -5.32 13.95
N ASP A 132 1.39 -5.52 12.86
CA ASP A 132 2.16 -4.45 12.21
C ASP A 132 1.26 -3.59 11.33
N ARG A 133 0.58 -2.65 11.98
CA ARG A 133 -0.34 -1.70 11.30
C ARG A 133 0.38 -0.79 10.30
N GLU A 134 1.66 -0.56 10.47
CA GLU A 134 2.43 0.34 9.60
C GLU A 134 2.74 -0.32 8.26
N VAL A 135 3.12 -1.61 8.25
CA VAL A 135 3.26 -2.39 7.01
C VAL A 135 1.91 -2.55 6.31
N LEU A 136 0.82 -2.84 7.06
CA LEU A 136 -0.53 -2.87 6.49
C LEU A 136 -0.93 -1.53 5.84
N LEU A 137 -0.59 -0.41 6.49
CA LEU A 137 -0.85 0.93 5.96
C LEU A 137 -0.14 1.15 4.62
N ILE A 138 1.17 0.89 4.57
CA ILE A 138 1.96 1.06 3.34
C ILE A 138 1.40 0.18 2.23
N LYS A 139 1.14 -1.11 2.51
CA LYS A 139 0.62 -2.04 1.51
C LYS A 139 -0.78 -1.67 1.00
N LEU A 140 -1.62 -1.10 1.87
CA LEU A 140 -2.96 -0.61 1.52
C LEU A 140 -2.87 0.58 0.54
N PHE A 141 -2.00 1.56 0.80
CA PHE A 141 -1.88 2.73 -0.07
C PHE A 141 -1.07 2.47 -1.35
N ASP A 142 -0.09 1.55 -1.32
CA ASP A 142 0.49 0.98 -2.54
C ASP A 142 -0.61 0.40 -3.43
N ARG A 143 -1.48 -0.44 -2.88
CA ARG A 143 -2.59 -1.04 -3.62
C ARG A 143 -3.58 0.00 -4.14
N LEU A 144 -3.94 0.98 -3.33
CA LEU A 144 -4.85 2.07 -3.75
C LEU A 144 -4.28 2.81 -4.96
N HIS A 145 -3.02 3.25 -4.89
CA HIS A 145 -2.37 3.94 -6.01
C HIS A 145 -2.28 3.04 -7.26
N ASN A 146 -1.99 1.77 -7.08
CA ASN A 146 -1.94 0.80 -8.19
C ASN A 146 -3.30 0.64 -8.88
N ILE A 147 -4.42 0.51 -8.15
CA ILE A 147 -5.75 0.40 -8.78
C ILE A 147 -6.23 1.69 -9.45
N GLN A 148 -5.75 2.85 -9.00
CA GLN A 148 -6.03 4.14 -9.65
C GLN A 148 -5.32 4.28 -11.00
N THR A 149 -4.22 3.55 -11.22
CA THR A 149 -3.34 3.66 -12.40
C THR A 149 -3.37 2.44 -13.33
N LEU A 150 -4.43 1.61 -13.28
CA LEU A 150 -4.54 0.37 -14.07
C LEU A 150 -4.74 0.56 -15.59
N GLY A 151 -4.94 1.78 -16.07
CA GLY A 151 -5.34 2.06 -17.47
C GLY A 151 -4.37 1.59 -18.56
N SER A 152 -3.12 1.20 -18.20
CA SER A 152 -2.06 0.82 -19.14
C SER A 152 -1.72 -0.67 -19.14
N ILE A 153 -2.57 -1.53 -18.56
CA ILE A 153 -2.33 -2.98 -18.47
C ILE A 153 -3.45 -3.80 -19.11
N SER A 154 -3.18 -5.11 -19.39
CA SER A 154 -4.17 -5.96 -20.05
C SER A 154 -5.44 -6.17 -19.20
N PRO A 155 -6.62 -6.36 -19.85
CA PRO A 155 -7.89 -6.55 -19.14
C PRO A 155 -7.86 -7.74 -18.16
N GLU A 156 -7.18 -8.84 -18.50
CA GLU A 156 -7.04 -10.00 -17.63
C GLU A 156 -6.28 -9.67 -16.35
N LYS A 157 -5.21 -8.86 -16.48
CA LYS A 157 -4.42 -8.41 -15.34
C LYS A 157 -5.19 -7.40 -14.49
N VAL A 158 -5.96 -6.51 -15.12
CA VAL A 158 -6.89 -5.61 -14.42
C VAL A 158 -7.86 -6.44 -13.57
N LYS A 159 -8.55 -7.42 -14.18
CA LYS A 159 -9.51 -8.28 -13.49
C LYS A 159 -8.88 -9.04 -12.30
N LYS A 160 -7.65 -9.56 -12.48
CA LYS A 160 -6.93 -10.25 -11.41
C LYS A 160 -6.63 -9.31 -10.24
N ILE A 161 -6.04 -8.15 -10.51
CA ILE A 161 -5.66 -7.16 -9.48
C ILE A 161 -6.91 -6.66 -8.74
N THR A 162 -7.99 -6.37 -9.48
CA THR A 162 -9.25 -5.89 -8.90
C THR A 162 -9.88 -6.92 -7.97
N LYS A 163 -9.94 -8.20 -8.39
CA LYS A 163 -10.43 -9.29 -7.53
C LYS A 163 -9.57 -9.45 -6.27
N GLU A 164 -8.25 -9.46 -6.41
CA GLU A 164 -7.31 -9.53 -5.28
C GLU A 164 -7.53 -8.35 -4.33
N THR A 165 -7.78 -7.15 -4.87
CA THR A 165 -8.06 -5.95 -4.07
C THR A 165 -9.35 -6.08 -3.27
N LEU A 166 -10.44 -6.48 -3.91
CA LEU A 166 -11.71 -6.72 -3.23
C LEU A 166 -11.57 -7.79 -2.15
N ASN A 167 -10.81 -8.83 -2.45
CA ASN A 167 -10.65 -9.96 -1.55
C ASN A 167 -9.88 -9.60 -0.27
N PHE A 168 -8.78 -8.90 -0.38
CA PHE A 168 -7.85 -8.73 0.75
C PHE A 168 -7.84 -7.31 1.30
N PHE A 169 -7.94 -6.29 0.44
CA PHE A 169 -7.73 -4.92 0.87
C PHE A 169 -8.96 -4.24 1.44
N ILE A 170 -10.16 -4.68 1.08
CA ILE A 170 -11.39 -4.22 1.76
C ILE A 170 -11.34 -4.62 3.23
N VAL A 171 -11.00 -5.87 3.53
CA VAL A 171 -10.84 -6.33 4.93
C VAL A 171 -9.74 -5.56 5.65
N THR A 172 -8.66 -5.22 4.95
CA THR A 172 -7.59 -4.39 5.52
C THR A 172 -8.10 -2.99 5.90
N THR A 173 -8.91 -2.34 5.05
CA THR A 173 -9.50 -1.03 5.38
C THR A 173 -10.41 -1.10 6.60
N MET A 174 -11.22 -2.17 6.70
CA MET A 174 -12.09 -2.43 7.85
C MET A 174 -11.28 -2.63 9.13
N TYR A 175 -10.24 -3.47 9.09
CA TYR A 175 -9.33 -3.70 10.22
C TYR A 175 -8.64 -2.41 10.68
N MET A 176 -8.24 -1.57 9.73
CA MET A 176 -7.60 -0.28 9.99
C MET A 176 -8.59 0.79 10.46
N GLY A 177 -9.90 0.61 10.24
CA GLY A 177 -10.94 1.56 10.60
C GLY A 177 -11.12 2.71 9.58
N TYR A 178 -10.68 2.53 8.33
CA TYR A 178 -10.71 3.56 7.28
C TYR A 178 -11.97 3.47 6.40
N LYS A 179 -13.13 3.77 6.96
CA LYS A 179 -14.45 3.64 6.29
C LYS A 179 -14.55 4.36 4.93
N ASN A 180 -14.04 5.59 4.83
CA ASN A 180 -14.09 6.33 3.57
C ASN A 180 -13.22 5.69 2.48
N LEU A 181 -12.07 5.13 2.88
CA LEU A 181 -11.14 4.47 1.97
C LEU A 181 -11.70 3.17 1.42
N GLU A 182 -12.42 2.43 2.24
CA GLU A 182 -13.13 1.22 1.82
C GLU A 182 -14.10 1.50 0.68
N LYS A 183 -14.99 2.50 0.84
CA LYS A 183 -15.92 2.92 -0.21
C LYS A 183 -15.17 3.31 -1.48
N THR A 184 -14.11 4.10 -1.36
CA THR A 184 -13.29 4.53 -2.50
C THR A 184 -12.68 3.35 -3.25
N ILE A 185 -12.07 2.39 -2.54
CA ILE A 185 -11.49 1.17 -3.15
C ILE A 185 -12.56 0.35 -3.86
N TYR A 186 -13.71 0.16 -3.21
CA TYR A 186 -14.82 -0.58 -3.79
C TYR A 186 -15.32 0.06 -5.10
N GLU A 187 -15.59 1.37 -5.11
CA GLU A 187 -16.06 2.10 -6.29
C GLU A 187 -15.05 2.02 -7.45
N ILE A 188 -13.75 2.16 -7.18
CA ILE A 188 -12.70 2.01 -8.20
C ILE A 188 -12.71 0.58 -8.76
N CYS A 189 -12.82 -0.43 -7.91
CA CYS A 189 -12.87 -1.83 -8.32
C CYS A 189 -14.10 -2.14 -9.18
N CYS A 190 -15.28 -1.69 -8.79
CA CYS A 190 -16.52 -1.84 -9.58
C CYS A 190 -16.39 -1.21 -10.96
N LYS A 191 -15.84 0.00 -11.03
CA LYS A 191 -15.57 0.68 -12.31
C LYS A 191 -14.68 -0.16 -13.23
N HIS A 192 -13.61 -0.76 -12.71
CA HIS A 192 -12.71 -1.59 -13.51
C HIS A 192 -13.33 -2.92 -13.94
N LEU A 193 -14.28 -3.45 -13.19
CA LEU A 193 -15.00 -4.68 -13.53
C LEU A 193 -16.24 -4.44 -14.41
N SER A 194 -16.56 -3.16 -14.74
CA SER A 194 -17.79 -2.77 -15.42
C SER A 194 -19.06 -3.26 -14.69
N ILE A 195 -19.00 -3.36 -13.36
CA ILE A 195 -20.11 -3.69 -12.50
C ILE A 195 -20.83 -2.38 -12.18
N ASP A 196 -22.18 -2.37 -12.34
CA ASP A 196 -22.98 -1.23 -11.94
C ASP A 196 -22.80 -1.00 -10.43
N SER A 197 -22.20 0.14 -10.07
CA SER A 197 -21.97 0.56 -8.70
C SER A 197 -23.21 1.19 -8.07
N SER A 198 -24.40 0.95 -8.62
CA SER A 198 -25.66 1.43 -8.05
C SER A 198 -26.01 0.80 -6.70
N PHE A 199 -24.98 0.39 -5.96
CA PHE A 199 -25.06 0.23 -4.52
C PHE A 199 -25.35 1.61 -3.94
N ASP A 200 -26.50 1.69 -3.32
CA ASP A 200 -27.21 2.82 -2.79
C ASP A 200 -26.29 3.92 -2.24
N LYS A 201 -26.62 5.19 -2.50
CA LYS A 201 -25.91 6.38 -1.99
C LYS A 201 -25.84 6.43 -0.46
N ASP A 202 -26.55 5.55 0.23
CA ASP A 202 -26.64 5.40 1.67
C ASP A 202 -25.89 4.17 2.20
N PHE A 203 -24.92 3.63 1.46
CA PHE A 203 -24.09 2.53 1.93
C PHE A 203 -23.38 2.93 3.24
N GLN A 204 -24.07 2.72 4.34
CA GLN A 204 -23.52 2.79 5.69
C GLN A 204 -23.02 1.39 6.06
N PHE A 205 -21.91 1.33 6.74
CA PHE A 205 -21.24 0.12 7.21
C PHE A 205 -22.12 -0.82 8.06
N SER A 206 -23.19 -0.27 8.68
CA SER A 206 -24.21 -1.04 9.38
C SER A 206 -25.00 -2.01 8.48
N GLU A 207 -24.95 -1.84 7.16
CA GLU A 207 -25.54 -2.76 6.18
C GLU A 207 -24.53 -3.79 5.63
N CYS A 208 -23.30 -3.75 6.13
CA CYS A 208 -22.21 -4.65 5.70
C CYS A 208 -22.40 -6.12 6.03
N LYS A 209 -23.45 -6.50 6.74
CA LYS A 209 -23.75 -7.92 6.93
C LYS A 209 -23.93 -8.62 5.58
N SER A 210 -24.66 -7.99 4.65
CA SER A 210 -24.84 -8.52 3.30
C SER A 210 -23.53 -8.49 2.48
N TYR A 211 -22.62 -7.52 2.72
CA TYR A 211 -21.34 -7.46 2.05
C TYR A 211 -20.33 -8.46 2.62
N LEU A 212 -20.29 -8.63 3.94
CA LEU A 212 -19.51 -9.68 4.58
C LEU A 212 -20.05 -11.06 4.22
N ASP A 213 -21.38 -11.22 4.07
CA ASP A 213 -22.04 -12.43 3.58
C ASP A 213 -21.71 -12.66 2.09
N PHE A 214 -21.65 -11.60 1.28
CA PHE A 214 -21.15 -11.66 -0.11
C PHE A 214 -19.69 -12.07 -0.17
N LEU A 215 -18.84 -11.52 0.68
CA LEU A 215 -17.44 -11.95 0.82
C LEU A 215 -17.40 -13.43 1.26
N GLU A 216 -18.18 -13.86 2.23
CA GLU A 216 -18.27 -15.26 2.64
C GLU A 216 -18.71 -16.18 1.51
N VAL A 217 -19.72 -15.81 0.71
CA VAL A 217 -20.15 -16.56 -0.47
C VAL A 217 -19.05 -16.61 -1.53
N SER A 218 -18.33 -15.51 -1.75
CA SER A 218 -17.20 -15.45 -2.68
C SER A 218 -15.98 -16.25 -2.17
N TYR A 219 -15.88 -16.48 -0.88
CA TYR A 219 -14.82 -17.19 -0.17
C TYR A 219 -15.19 -18.60 0.29
N SER A 220 -16.42 -19.05 0.06
CA SER A 220 -16.92 -20.34 0.57
C SER A 220 -16.17 -21.58 0.10
N HIS A 221 -15.18 -21.44 -0.79
CA HIS A 221 -14.35 -22.54 -1.26
C HIS A 221 -12.85 -22.20 -1.31
N GLN A 222 -12.17 -22.41 -0.21
CA GLN A 222 -10.79 -22.93 -0.10
C GLN A 222 -9.59 -21.98 -0.04
N THR A 223 -9.65 -20.64 0.10
CA THR A 223 -8.41 -19.84 0.07
C THR A 223 -8.28 -18.67 1.03
N VAL A 224 -9.17 -18.47 1.97
CA VAL A 224 -8.95 -17.47 3.03
C VAL A 224 -8.22 -18.13 4.18
N SER A 225 -7.01 -17.65 4.51
CA SER A 225 -6.27 -18.18 5.64
C SER A 225 -7.07 -18.04 6.94
N GLN A 226 -6.82 -18.94 7.90
CA GLN A 226 -7.46 -18.91 9.22
C GLN A 226 -7.30 -17.54 9.92
N VAL A 227 -6.19 -16.84 9.65
CA VAL A 227 -5.93 -15.50 10.19
C VAL A 227 -6.88 -14.47 9.60
N PHE A 228 -7.12 -14.54 8.30
CA PHE A 228 -8.04 -13.64 7.61
C PHE A 228 -9.48 -13.83 8.09
N GLN A 229 -9.92 -15.09 8.27
CA GLN A 229 -11.21 -15.41 8.87
C GLN A 229 -11.32 -14.90 10.31
N ASN A 230 -10.25 -15.00 11.10
CA ASN A 230 -10.23 -14.46 12.46
C ASN A 230 -10.37 -12.93 12.44
N VAL A 231 -9.74 -12.23 11.49
CA VAL A 231 -9.87 -10.78 11.32
C VAL A 231 -11.31 -10.41 10.94
N ILE A 232 -11.90 -11.11 9.98
CA ILE A 232 -13.32 -10.92 9.59
C ILE A 232 -14.24 -11.12 10.80
N ASN A 233 -14.05 -12.20 11.55
CA ASN A 233 -14.85 -12.49 12.75
C ASN A 233 -14.67 -11.42 13.84
N GLN A 234 -13.45 -10.88 14.03
CA GLN A 234 -13.22 -9.79 14.98
C GLN A 234 -13.91 -8.49 14.56
N ILE A 235 -14.01 -8.22 13.26
CA ILE A 235 -14.74 -7.06 12.74
C ILE A 235 -16.23 -7.23 13.01
N LYS A 236 -16.82 -8.38 12.67
CA LYS A 236 -18.23 -8.70 12.91
C LYS A 236 -18.62 -8.61 14.39
N ASN A 237 -17.73 -8.95 15.31
CA ASN A 237 -17.99 -8.93 16.75
C ASN A 237 -17.82 -7.54 17.40
N ARG A 238 -17.43 -6.51 16.63
CA ARG A 238 -17.32 -5.12 17.10
C ARG A 238 -18.58 -4.28 16.83
N GLU A 239 -19.53 -4.82 16.08
CA GLU A 239 -20.88 -4.28 15.84
C GLU A 239 -21.88 -4.83 16.89
#